data_adbeb59ce8cf889cf6ef7a7201a6962f
#
_entry.id   adbeb59ce8cf889cf6ef7a7201a6962f
#
_cell.length_a   1.000
_cell.length_b   1.000
_cell.length_c   1.000
_cell.angle_alpha   90.00
_cell.angle_beta   90.00
_cell.angle_gamma   90.00
#
_symmetry.space_group_name_H-M   'P 1'
#
loop_
_entity.id
_entity.type
_entity.pdbx_description
1 polymer ?
#
loop_
_entity_poly.entity_id
_entity_poly.type
_entity_poly.pdbx_seq_one_letter_code
_entity_poly.pdbx_strand_id
1 'polypeptide(L)'
;MAKHYKVNEIKGFQKIITPENSDLKLLNFSIIKNLENEEFSGKTEDEETVFVITEGDCEFFYEGKLLGEMKRKNVFDEPPVAVYLPPYSNYSIKFNQMSEICIVSSKAKGKGKAKIIFSKDMKFRRVGEETFFRNIIDIIGEDFPAEKIILGETINDPGNWSSYPPHKHDRNNPPEEVKLEELYFFKLKPKTGFGFIRIFDEEEDNIFLLKNNELVTIPKGYHPVAVAPKHQIYYLWALAGNVRKLQPYTHPDYIFKKE
;
A
#
# COMPACT_ATOMS: atom_id res chain seq x y z
N MET A 1 -14.93 -0.49 12.03
CA MET A 1 -15.05 0.91 11.56
C MET A 1 -13.70 1.35 10.99
N ALA A 2 -13.70 1.95 9.81
CA ALA A 2 -12.48 2.49 9.21
C ALA A 2 -11.86 3.59 10.10
N LYS A 3 -10.54 3.68 10.14
CA LYS A 3 -9.82 4.68 10.93
C LYS A 3 -8.82 5.43 10.07
N HIS A 4 -8.62 6.70 10.43
CA HIS A 4 -7.71 7.62 9.77
C HIS A 4 -6.54 7.97 10.71
N TYR A 5 -5.31 7.85 10.22
CA TYR A 5 -4.08 8.01 10.99
C TYR A 5 -3.17 9.04 10.31
N LYS A 6 -2.48 9.82 11.13
CA LYS A 6 -1.37 10.67 10.69
C LYS A 6 -0.05 9.95 10.92
N VAL A 7 0.79 9.96 9.90
CA VAL A 7 2.17 9.48 10.03
C VAL A 7 3.07 10.67 10.38
N ASN A 8 3.69 10.60 11.55
CA ASN A 8 4.54 11.69 12.04
C ASN A 8 5.86 11.78 11.26
N GLU A 9 6.44 12.99 11.21
CA GLU A 9 7.78 13.25 10.63
C GLU A 9 8.90 12.97 11.63
N ILE A 10 8.74 11.92 12.46
CA ILE A 10 9.73 11.53 13.44
C ILE A 10 10.81 10.68 12.77
N LYS A 11 12.08 10.91 13.11
CA LYS A 11 13.22 10.13 12.65
C LYS A 11 13.16 8.70 13.18
N GLY A 12 13.48 7.73 12.32
CA GLY A 12 13.60 6.32 12.65
C GLY A 12 12.35 5.49 12.37
N PHE A 13 12.27 4.35 12.99
CA PHE A 13 11.19 3.37 12.82
C PHE A 13 9.95 3.75 13.62
N GLN A 14 8.79 3.69 12.98
CA GLN A 14 7.50 3.95 13.60
C GLN A 14 6.52 2.83 13.22
N LYS A 15 5.94 2.17 14.22
CA LYS A 15 4.86 1.21 14.04
C LYS A 15 3.52 1.95 14.10
N ILE A 16 2.79 2.03 12.98
CA ILE A 16 1.60 2.86 12.84
C ILE A 16 0.32 2.04 13.00
N ILE A 17 0.23 0.90 12.29
CA ILE A 17 -0.94 0.01 12.31
C ILE A 17 -0.51 -1.36 12.80
N THR A 18 -1.30 -1.88 13.75
CA THR A 18 -1.23 -3.25 14.23
C THR A 18 -2.64 -3.78 14.49
N PRO A 19 -2.83 -5.11 14.64
CA PRO A 19 -4.12 -5.67 15.05
C PRO A 19 -4.63 -5.17 16.41
N GLU A 20 -3.73 -4.67 17.28
CA GLU A 20 -4.09 -4.17 18.61
C GLU A 20 -4.58 -2.72 18.59
N ASN A 21 -4.14 -1.89 17.63
CA ASN A 21 -4.49 -0.46 17.57
C ASN A 21 -5.42 -0.09 16.42
N SER A 22 -5.76 -1.06 15.55
CA SER A 22 -6.63 -0.86 14.40
C SER A 22 -7.76 -1.86 14.34
N ASP A 23 -8.64 -1.74 13.34
CA ASP A 23 -9.69 -2.74 13.06
C ASP A 23 -9.22 -3.82 12.07
N LEU A 24 -7.98 -3.75 11.59
CA LEU A 24 -7.36 -4.79 10.78
C LEU A 24 -6.85 -5.93 11.67
N LYS A 25 -6.89 -7.15 11.15
CA LYS A 25 -6.52 -8.37 11.89
C LYS A 25 -5.28 -9.06 11.31
N LEU A 26 -4.99 -8.79 10.05
CA LEU A 26 -3.93 -9.45 9.30
C LEU A 26 -2.78 -8.51 8.94
N LEU A 27 -3.06 -7.23 8.69
CA LEU A 27 -2.08 -6.26 8.21
C LEU A 27 -1.45 -5.47 9.35
N ASN A 28 -0.13 -5.33 9.28
CA ASN A 28 0.63 -4.31 9.99
C ASN A 28 1.18 -3.29 8.98
N PHE A 29 1.30 -2.05 9.41
CA PHE A 29 2.01 -1.01 8.67
C PHE A 29 2.98 -0.27 9.58
N SER A 30 4.22 -0.19 9.14
CA SER A 30 5.29 0.58 9.77
C SER A 30 5.99 1.45 8.74
N ILE A 31 6.74 2.41 9.19
CA ILE A 31 7.53 3.29 8.34
C ILE A 31 8.90 3.59 8.96
N ILE A 32 9.92 3.66 8.14
CA ILE A 32 11.22 4.21 8.52
C ILE A 32 11.36 5.55 7.81
N LYS A 33 11.69 6.60 8.56
CA LYS A 33 11.85 7.96 8.05
C LYS A 33 13.15 8.61 8.49
N ASN A 34 13.65 9.50 7.63
CA ASN A 34 14.69 10.47 7.97
C ASN A 34 16.01 9.85 8.48
N LEU A 35 16.36 8.64 8.02
CA LEU A 35 17.67 8.05 8.25
C LEU A 35 18.60 8.36 7.08
N GLU A 36 19.81 8.81 7.39
CA GLU A 36 20.87 9.15 6.45
C GLU A 36 22.22 8.77 7.07
N ASN A 37 23.08 8.11 6.30
CA ASN A 37 24.39 7.62 6.77
C ASN A 37 24.31 6.75 8.04
N GLU A 38 23.21 6.05 8.22
CA GLU A 38 22.91 5.20 9.36
C GLU A 38 22.53 3.80 8.90
N GLU A 39 22.53 2.85 9.83
CA GLU A 39 22.07 1.48 9.60
C GLU A 39 20.88 1.19 10.51
N PHE A 40 19.87 0.50 9.95
CA PHE A 40 18.74 -0.05 10.67
C PHE A 40 18.71 -1.55 10.48
N SER A 41 18.62 -2.32 11.58
CA SER A 41 18.56 -3.79 11.53
C SER A 41 17.30 -4.29 12.21
N GLY A 42 16.80 -5.42 11.72
CA GLY A 42 15.60 -6.04 12.26
C GLY A 42 15.45 -7.51 11.87
N LYS A 43 14.34 -8.08 12.31
CA LYS A 43 13.90 -9.43 11.98
C LYS A 43 12.42 -9.43 11.66
N THR A 44 11.97 -10.24 10.70
CA THR A 44 10.56 -10.29 10.25
C THR A 44 9.66 -11.12 11.19
N GLU A 45 10.22 -11.76 12.20
CA GLU A 45 9.52 -12.68 13.12
C GLU A 45 8.64 -13.68 12.35
N ASP A 46 7.40 -13.94 12.77
CA ASP A 46 6.44 -14.85 12.11
C ASP A 46 5.66 -14.19 10.95
N GLU A 47 6.19 -13.10 10.37
CA GLU A 47 5.52 -12.31 9.35
C GLU A 47 6.27 -12.30 8.01
N GLU A 48 5.56 -12.50 6.91
CA GLU A 48 6.08 -12.05 5.60
C GLU A 48 6.03 -10.52 5.57
N THR A 49 7.05 -9.89 5.02
CA THR A 49 7.24 -8.45 5.10
C THR A 49 7.65 -7.87 3.75
N VAL A 50 7.03 -6.77 3.37
CA VAL A 50 7.34 -6.01 2.15
C VAL A 50 7.81 -4.62 2.53
N PHE A 51 8.99 -4.25 2.04
CA PHE A 51 9.59 -2.93 2.17
C PHE A 51 9.45 -2.21 0.84
N VAL A 52 8.90 -0.99 0.83
CA VAL A 52 8.75 -0.18 -0.37
C VAL A 52 9.40 1.17 -0.13
N ILE A 53 10.45 1.50 -0.91
CA ILE A 53 11.04 2.83 -0.83
C ILE A 53 10.12 3.85 -1.51
N THR A 54 9.79 4.91 -0.78
CA THR A 54 9.00 6.03 -1.31
C THR A 54 9.86 7.22 -1.72
N GLU A 55 11.02 7.37 -1.06
CA GLU A 55 12.01 8.40 -1.35
C GLU A 55 13.36 8.00 -0.74
N GLY A 56 14.49 8.28 -1.43
CA GLY A 56 15.84 8.10 -0.90
C GLY A 56 16.69 7.08 -1.65
N ASP A 57 17.76 6.63 -0.98
CA ASP A 57 18.77 5.71 -1.50
C ASP A 57 19.35 4.88 -0.35
N CYS A 58 19.27 3.54 -0.45
CA CYS A 58 19.80 2.63 0.55
C CYS A 58 20.22 1.29 -0.04
N GLU A 59 21.13 0.60 0.66
CA GLU A 59 21.50 -0.80 0.42
C GLU A 59 20.69 -1.70 1.37
N PHE A 60 20.08 -2.73 0.83
CA PHE A 60 19.31 -3.71 1.60
C PHE A 60 20.06 -5.03 1.72
N PHE A 61 20.25 -5.51 2.95
CA PHE A 61 20.94 -6.76 3.25
C PHE A 61 19.94 -7.78 3.80
N TYR A 62 20.10 -9.02 3.38
CA TYR A 62 19.36 -10.20 3.84
C TYR A 62 20.34 -11.27 4.32
N GLU A 63 20.20 -11.76 5.56
CA GLU A 63 21.09 -12.73 6.19
C GLU A 63 22.59 -12.32 6.06
N GLY A 64 22.86 -11.03 6.29
CA GLY A 64 24.21 -10.46 6.24
C GLY A 64 24.80 -10.28 4.83
N LYS A 65 24.06 -10.58 3.76
CA LYS A 65 24.50 -10.42 2.37
C LYS A 65 23.71 -9.30 1.68
N LEU A 66 24.38 -8.53 0.85
CA LEU A 66 23.72 -7.52 0.02
C LEU A 66 22.69 -8.20 -0.88
N LEU A 67 21.41 -7.84 -0.71
CA LEU A 67 20.31 -8.28 -1.57
C LEU A 67 20.17 -7.37 -2.78
N GLY A 68 20.40 -6.06 -2.60
CA GLY A 68 20.39 -5.07 -3.65
C GLY A 68 20.24 -3.63 -3.13
N GLU A 69 20.19 -2.69 -4.07
CA GLU A 69 20.01 -1.27 -3.81
C GLU A 69 18.56 -0.86 -4.04
N MET A 70 18.01 -0.06 -3.14
CA MET A 70 16.71 0.57 -3.25
C MET A 70 16.91 2.07 -3.43
N LYS A 71 16.49 2.60 -4.59
CA LYS A 71 16.62 4.01 -4.90
C LYS A 71 15.35 4.52 -5.55
N ARG A 72 14.90 5.71 -5.11
CA ARG A 72 13.72 6.38 -5.65
C ARG A 72 13.77 7.87 -5.32
N LYS A 73 13.66 8.71 -6.33
CA LYS A 73 13.59 10.16 -6.13
C LYS A 73 12.32 10.58 -5.38
N ASN A 74 11.18 10.07 -5.80
CA ASN A 74 9.88 10.18 -5.14
C ASN A 74 8.84 9.30 -5.84
N VAL A 75 7.68 9.14 -5.22
CA VAL A 75 6.60 8.26 -5.71
C VAL A 75 5.90 8.74 -6.99
N PHE A 76 6.00 10.02 -7.35
CA PHE A 76 5.32 10.59 -8.52
C PHE A 76 6.16 10.54 -9.80
N ASP A 77 7.49 10.53 -9.65
CA ASP A 77 8.43 10.72 -10.77
C ASP A 77 9.13 9.42 -11.17
N GLU A 78 9.21 8.43 -10.27
CA GLU A 78 9.92 7.17 -10.52
C GLU A 78 9.11 5.95 -10.07
N PRO A 79 9.29 4.79 -10.75
CA PRO A 79 8.65 3.55 -10.36
C PRO A 79 9.16 3.05 -8.99
N PRO A 80 8.38 2.21 -8.28
CA PRO A 80 8.80 1.65 -7.01
C PRO A 80 9.97 0.67 -7.14
N VAL A 81 10.74 0.58 -6.06
CA VAL A 81 11.62 -0.54 -5.74
C VAL A 81 11.15 -1.10 -4.41
N ALA A 82 11.05 -2.43 -4.32
CA ALA A 82 10.58 -3.10 -3.12
C ALA A 82 11.45 -4.31 -2.77
N VAL A 83 11.39 -4.72 -1.50
CA VAL A 83 11.98 -5.98 -1.02
C VAL A 83 10.89 -6.79 -0.36
N TYR A 84 10.77 -8.05 -0.74
CA TYR A 84 9.96 -9.04 -0.04
C TYR A 84 10.87 -9.95 0.78
N LEU A 85 10.52 -10.15 2.05
CA LEU A 85 11.16 -11.11 2.93
C LEU A 85 10.14 -12.11 3.49
N PRO A 86 10.48 -13.42 3.53
CA PRO A 86 9.68 -14.42 4.24
C PRO A 86 9.80 -14.23 5.78
N PRO A 87 8.95 -14.91 6.57
CA PRO A 87 9.11 -14.97 8.03
C PRO A 87 10.50 -15.41 8.48
N TYR A 88 10.89 -14.98 9.67
CA TYR A 88 12.14 -15.32 10.36
C TYR A 88 13.43 -14.87 9.66
N SER A 89 13.32 -13.86 8.80
CA SER A 89 14.44 -13.27 8.05
C SER A 89 15.15 -12.19 8.85
N ASN A 90 16.47 -12.26 8.97
CA ASN A 90 17.29 -11.17 9.48
C ASN A 90 17.62 -10.21 8.33
N TYR A 91 17.50 -8.90 8.57
CA TYR A 91 17.82 -7.90 7.58
C TYR A 91 18.52 -6.68 8.19
N SER A 92 19.28 -5.98 7.35
CA SER A 92 19.71 -4.61 7.66
C SER A 92 19.61 -3.71 6.43
N ILE A 93 19.47 -2.43 6.68
CA ILE A 93 19.31 -1.38 5.68
C ILE A 93 20.34 -0.30 5.99
N LYS A 94 21.26 -0.04 5.04
CA LYS A 94 22.24 1.02 5.16
C LYS A 94 21.79 2.19 4.29
N PHE A 95 21.49 3.31 4.93
CA PHE A 95 20.98 4.50 4.30
C PHE A 95 22.10 5.39 3.77
N ASN A 96 22.14 5.61 2.45
CA ASN A 96 23.11 6.47 1.78
C ASN A 96 22.63 7.93 1.73
N GLN A 97 21.33 8.14 1.77
CA GLN A 97 20.67 9.45 1.78
C GLN A 97 19.47 9.43 2.72
N MET A 98 18.95 10.61 3.06
CA MET A 98 17.70 10.73 3.79
C MET A 98 16.60 9.96 3.05
N SER A 99 16.04 8.95 3.69
CA SER A 99 15.16 7.98 3.05
C SER A 99 13.88 7.76 3.81
N GLU A 100 12.85 7.33 3.07
CA GLU A 100 11.58 6.88 3.63
C GLU A 100 11.22 5.53 3.03
N ILE A 101 10.94 4.54 3.91
CA ILE A 101 10.53 3.19 3.52
C ILE A 101 9.24 2.82 4.24
N CYS A 102 8.19 2.51 3.47
CA CYS A 102 6.97 1.88 3.98
C CYS A 102 7.20 0.39 4.16
N ILE A 103 6.69 -0.17 5.26
CA ILE A 103 6.82 -1.57 5.61
C ILE A 103 5.43 -2.13 5.87
N VAL A 104 5.04 -3.13 5.08
CA VAL A 104 3.78 -3.87 5.25
C VAL A 104 4.11 -5.29 5.64
N SER A 105 3.47 -5.80 6.68
CA SER A 105 3.67 -7.18 7.09
C SER A 105 2.37 -7.90 7.46
N SER A 106 2.40 -9.22 7.38
CA SER A 106 1.30 -10.10 7.73
C SER A 106 1.82 -11.46 8.19
N LYS A 107 1.19 -12.07 9.20
CA LYS A 107 1.57 -13.40 9.68
C LYS A 107 1.50 -14.44 8.57
N ALA A 108 2.56 -15.21 8.39
CA ALA A 108 2.72 -16.20 7.33
C ALA A 108 3.50 -17.43 7.77
N LYS A 109 3.42 -18.51 6.98
CA LYS A 109 4.09 -19.79 7.29
C LYS A 109 5.44 -19.97 6.58
N GLY A 110 5.85 -18.99 5.77
CA GLY A 110 7.20 -19.00 5.17
C GLY A 110 7.31 -19.65 3.80
N LYS A 111 6.32 -19.52 2.93
CA LYS A 111 6.38 -20.10 1.57
C LYS A 111 7.22 -19.30 0.56
N GLY A 112 7.39 -18.01 0.76
CA GLY A 112 8.12 -17.12 -0.15
C GLY A 112 9.64 -17.21 -0.01
N LYS A 113 10.34 -16.56 -0.95
CA LYS A 113 11.81 -16.39 -0.90
C LYS A 113 12.13 -14.89 -0.90
N ALA A 114 13.17 -14.49 -0.17
CA ALA A 114 13.67 -13.13 -0.20
C ALA A 114 13.96 -12.68 -1.64
N LYS A 115 13.43 -11.52 -2.03
CA LYS A 115 13.60 -10.98 -3.37
C LYS A 115 13.57 -9.45 -3.33
N ILE A 116 14.52 -8.83 -4.03
CA ILE A 116 14.37 -7.42 -4.43
C ILE A 116 13.56 -7.38 -5.73
N ILE A 117 12.62 -6.44 -5.82
CA ILE A 117 11.62 -6.33 -6.87
C ILE A 117 11.80 -4.98 -7.54
N PHE A 118 12.15 -5.00 -8.81
CA PHE A 118 12.31 -3.82 -9.64
C PHE A 118 11.11 -3.64 -10.58
N SER A 119 11.02 -2.48 -11.22
CA SER A 119 9.93 -2.15 -12.15
C SER A 119 9.68 -3.20 -13.23
N LYS A 120 10.73 -3.88 -13.73
CA LYS A 120 10.62 -4.98 -14.70
C LYS A 120 9.88 -6.22 -14.19
N ASP A 121 9.79 -6.38 -12.87
CA ASP A 121 9.10 -7.49 -12.19
C ASP A 121 7.63 -7.16 -11.87
N MET A 122 7.18 -5.94 -12.16
CA MET A 122 5.87 -5.39 -11.78
C MET A 122 4.93 -5.27 -12.97
N LYS A 123 3.62 -5.19 -12.70
CA LYS A 123 2.62 -4.93 -13.73
C LYS A 123 2.16 -3.48 -13.65
N PHE A 124 2.24 -2.78 -14.78
CA PHE A 124 1.78 -1.40 -14.93
C PHE A 124 0.46 -1.41 -15.69
N ARG A 125 -0.55 -0.77 -15.13
CA ARG A 125 -1.89 -0.67 -15.71
C ARG A 125 -2.39 0.76 -15.65
N ARG A 126 -2.93 1.28 -16.77
CA ARG A 126 -3.75 2.48 -16.77
C ARG A 126 -5.21 2.05 -16.92
N VAL A 127 -6.03 2.36 -15.95
CA VAL A 127 -7.43 1.90 -15.89
C VAL A 127 -8.38 3.05 -15.64
N GLY A 128 -9.66 2.84 -15.98
CA GLY A 128 -10.71 3.84 -15.90
C GLY A 128 -10.92 4.58 -17.21
N GLU A 129 -11.78 5.57 -17.18
CA GLU A 129 -12.12 6.45 -18.30
C GLU A 129 -12.47 7.85 -17.78
N GLU A 130 -12.43 8.87 -18.62
CA GLU A 130 -12.81 10.26 -18.28
C GLU A 130 -12.15 10.78 -16.99
N THR A 131 -12.96 11.02 -15.94
CA THR A 131 -12.54 11.61 -14.67
C THR A 131 -12.07 10.58 -13.63
N PHE A 132 -11.94 9.30 -14.00
CA PHE A 132 -11.43 8.27 -13.08
C PHE A 132 -10.28 7.43 -13.66
N PHE A 133 -9.50 7.99 -14.59
CA PHE A 133 -8.22 7.41 -14.98
C PHE A 133 -7.23 7.44 -13.80
N ARG A 134 -6.57 6.30 -13.60
CA ARG A 134 -5.45 6.16 -12.66
C ARG A 134 -4.42 5.18 -13.20
N ASN A 135 -3.18 5.39 -12.77
CA ASN A 135 -2.09 4.48 -13.03
C ASN A 135 -1.93 3.55 -11.83
N ILE A 136 -1.88 2.26 -12.07
CA ILE A 136 -1.75 1.23 -11.03
C ILE A 136 -0.47 0.45 -11.29
N ILE A 137 0.29 0.18 -10.24
CA ILE A 137 1.49 -0.64 -10.26
C ILE A 137 1.30 -1.79 -9.27
N ASP A 138 1.16 -3.01 -9.77
CA ASP A 138 1.10 -4.20 -8.92
C ASP A 138 2.54 -4.62 -8.57
N ILE A 139 2.95 -4.43 -7.31
CA ILE A 139 4.28 -4.76 -6.80
C ILE A 139 4.34 -6.23 -6.35
N ILE A 140 3.37 -6.63 -5.52
CA ILE A 140 3.13 -8.00 -5.06
C ILE A 140 1.76 -8.41 -5.59
N GLY A 141 1.69 -8.83 -6.85
CA GLY A 141 0.48 -9.32 -7.50
C GLY A 141 0.09 -10.74 -7.04
N GLU A 142 -1.03 -11.26 -7.52
CA GLU A 142 -1.50 -12.61 -7.19
C GLU A 142 -0.53 -13.73 -7.64
N ASP A 143 0.23 -13.48 -8.69
CA ASP A 143 1.23 -14.37 -9.25
C ASP A 143 2.57 -14.36 -8.48
N PHE A 144 2.80 -13.37 -7.61
CA PHE A 144 3.96 -13.35 -6.73
C PHE A 144 3.80 -14.40 -5.61
N PRO A 145 4.85 -15.17 -5.22
CA PRO A 145 4.76 -16.24 -4.23
C PRO A 145 4.72 -15.73 -2.77
N ALA A 146 3.93 -14.69 -2.48
CA ALA A 146 3.58 -14.28 -1.12
C ALA A 146 2.41 -15.15 -0.60
N GLU A 147 2.21 -15.17 0.71
CA GLU A 147 1.19 -16.03 1.33
C GLU A 147 -0.11 -15.27 1.63
N LYS A 148 -0.04 -14.01 2.04
CA LYS A 148 -1.17 -13.20 2.49
C LYS A 148 -1.29 -11.87 1.73
N ILE A 149 -0.14 -11.20 1.53
CA ILE A 149 -0.07 -9.82 1.07
C ILE A 149 -0.27 -9.73 -0.44
N ILE A 150 -1.17 -8.85 -0.88
CA ILE A 150 -1.22 -8.25 -2.21
C ILE A 150 -0.93 -6.77 -2.01
N LEU A 151 -0.01 -6.19 -2.80
CA LEU A 151 0.47 -4.84 -2.57
C LEU A 151 0.78 -4.14 -3.88
N GLY A 152 0.48 -2.86 -3.94
CA GLY A 152 0.82 -2.02 -5.08
C GLY A 152 0.60 -0.54 -4.81
N GLU A 153 0.72 0.21 -5.87
CA GLU A 153 0.60 1.67 -5.85
C GLU A 153 -0.44 2.15 -6.85
N THR A 154 -1.11 3.25 -6.51
CA THR A 154 -1.99 3.97 -7.42
C THR A 154 -1.64 5.45 -7.43
N ILE A 155 -1.61 6.04 -8.64
CA ILE A 155 -1.46 7.48 -8.83
C ILE A 155 -2.64 7.96 -9.66
N ASN A 156 -3.42 8.90 -9.08
CA ASN A 156 -4.48 9.57 -9.80
C ASN A 156 -3.95 10.79 -10.52
N ASP A 157 -4.42 11.00 -11.74
CA ASP A 157 -4.29 12.26 -12.44
C ASP A 157 -5.06 13.37 -11.68
N PRO A 158 -4.67 14.66 -11.84
CA PRO A 158 -5.31 15.76 -11.12
C PRO A 158 -6.84 15.81 -11.32
N GLY A 159 -7.58 15.91 -10.22
CA GLY A 159 -9.05 15.98 -10.23
C GLY A 159 -9.76 14.64 -10.44
N ASN A 160 -9.04 13.54 -10.60
CA ASN A 160 -9.62 12.25 -10.92
C ASN A 160 -10.01 11.44 -9.67
N TRP A 161 -10.87 10.47 -9.93
CA TRP A 161 -11.27 9.44 -8.98
C TRP A 161 -10.46 8.16 -9.20
N SER A 162 -10.36 7.34 -8.15
CA SER A 162 -9.88 5.97 -8.20
C SER A 162 -10.68 5.07 -7.24
N SER A 163 -10.41 3.77 -7.23
CA SER A 163 -11.31 2.79 -6.63
C SER A 163 -12.75 3.01 -7.11
N TYR A 164 -12.88 3.44 -8.38
CA TYR A 164 -14.14 3.78 -9.03
C TYR A 164 -14.30 2.93 -10.32
N PRO A 165 -15.51 2.36 -10.59
CA PRO A 165 -16.69 2.36 -9.74
C PRO A 165 -16.41 1.86 -8.31
N PRO A 166 -17.17 2.34 -7.29
CA PRO A 166 -17.00 1.89 -5.91
C PRO A 166 -17.06 0.38 -5.82
N HIS A 167 -16.10 -0.23 -5.14
CA HIS A 167 -16.03 -1.67 -4.94
C HIS A 167 -15.63 -1.99 -3.50
N LYS A 168 -15.91 -3.22 -3.08
CA LYS A 168 -15.57 -3.75 -1.77
C LYS A 168 -15.05 -5.19 -1.88
N HIS A 169 -14.44 -5.68 -0.83
CA HIS A 169 -13.95 -7.05 -0.69
C HIS A 169 -13.99 -7.47 0.78
N ASP A 170 -15.17 -7.39 1.39
CA ASP A 170 -15.38 -7.62 2.83
C ASP A 170 -16.16 -8.92 3.13
N ARG A 171 -16.65 -9.61 2.10
CA ARG A 171 -17.36 -10.88 2.21
C ARG A 171 -16.61 -11.98 1.47
N ASN A 172 -16.77 -13.22 1.94
CA ASN A 172 -16.27 -14.40 1.23
C ASN A 172 -17.41 -15.07 0.50
N ASN A 173 -17.67 -14.65 -0.74
CA ASN A 173 -18.74 -15.14 -1.61
C ASN A 173 -18.21 -15.41 -3.03
N PRO A 174 -17.28 -16.38 -3.22
CA PRO A 174 -16.75 -16.67 -4.54
C PRO A 174 -17.83 -17.28 -5.48
N PRO A 175 -17.81 -16.96 -6.79
CA PRO A 175 -16.75 -16.22 -7.49
C PRO A 175 -16.90 -14.70 -7.45
N GLU A 176 -17.97 -14.15 -6.84
CA GLU A 176 -18.32 -12.72 -6.92
C GLU A 176 -17.39 -11.86 -6.08
N GLU A 177 -17.01 -12.32 -4.88
CA GLU A 177 -16.23 -11.56 -3.92
C GLU A 177 -15.33 -12.47 -3.07
N VAL A 178 -14.09 -12.03 -2.83
CA VAL A 178 -13.16 -12.65 -1.87
C VAL A 178 -12.81 -11.65 -0.78
N LYS A 179 -12.91 -12.09 0.48
CA LYS A 179 -12.66 -11.24 1.63
C LYS A 179 -11.18 -10.92 1.79
N LEU A 180 -10.87 -9.63 1.73
CA LEU A 180 -9.57 -9.02 2.03
C LEU A 180 -9.78 -7.80 2.92
N GLU A 181 -8.94 -7.60 3.90
CA GLU A 181 -8.82 -6.29 4.55
C GLU A 181 -7.77 -5.44 3.83
N GLU A 182 -7.87 -4.13 3.93
CA GLU A 182 -7.01 -3.22 3.17
C GLU A 182 -6.58 -2.02 4.01
N LEU A 183 -5.47 -1.41 3.62
CA LEU A 183 -5.03 -0.09 4.06
C LEU A 183 -4.47 0.72 2.90
N TYR A 184 -4.60 2.06 2.98
CA TYR A 184 -4.02 3.02 2.05
C TYR A 184 -3.12 4.01 2.79
N PHE A 185 -1.86 4.16 2.33
CA PHE A 185 -0.97 5.24 2.77
C PHE A 185 -0.83 6.28 1.65
N PHE A 186 -1.13 7.54 1.95
CA PHE A 186 -1.30 8.61 0.96
C PHE A 186 -0.13 9.59 0.91
N LYS A 187 0.22 10.00 -0.32
CA LYS A 187 1.04 11.18 -0.59
C LYS A 187 0.36 12.10 -1.61
N LEU A 188 0.66 13.37 -1.54
CA LEU A 188 0.06 14.41 -2.38
C LEU A 188 1.12 15.25 -3.08
N LYS A 189 0.87 15.63 -4.33
CA LYS A 189 1.67 16.57 -5.11
C LYS A 189 0.79 17.71 -5.65
N PRO A 190 1.01 18.98 -5.19
CA PRO A 190 1.92 19.38 -4.11
C PRO A 190 1.52 18.83 -2.72
N LYS A 191 2.46 18.79 -1.77
CA LYS A 191 2.21 18.26 -0.40
C LYS A 191 1.10 18.99 0.36
N THR A 192 0.77 20.22 -0.04
CA THR A 192 -0.34 21.04 0.49
C THR A 192 -1.70 20.71 -0.09
N GLY A 193 -1.75 19.77 -1.04
CA GLY A 193 -2.99 19.31 -1.66
C GLY A 193 -3.91 18.55 -0.69
N PHE A 194 -5.07 18.16 -1.21
CA PHE A 194 -6.00 17.32 -0.48
C PHE A 194 -6.78 16.40 -1.42
N GLY A 195 -7.32 15.35 -0.84
CA GLY A 195 -8.24 14.43 -1.47
C GLY A 195 -9.29 13.96 -0.47
N PHE A 196 -10.15 13.04 -0.91
CA PHE A 196 -11.16 12.41 -0.06
C PHE A 196 -11.19 10.91 -0.34
N ILE A 197 -11.45 10.14 0.70
CA ILE A 197 -11.93 8.77 0.59
C ILE A 197 -13.30 8.69 1.26
N ARG A 198 -14.29 8.13 0.56
CA ARG A 198 -15.58 7.77 1.13
C ARG A 198 -15.57 6.28 1.42
N ILE A 199 -15.87 5.89 2.64
CA ILE A 199 -16.00 4.47 3.02
C ILE A 199 -17.42 4.26 3.50
N PHE A 200 -18.17 3.45 2.76
CA PHE A 200 -19.61 3.28 3.02
C PHE A 200 -20.08 1.84 2.80
N ASP A 201 -21.06 1.45 3.53
CA ASP A 201 -21.85 0.24 3.37
C ASP A 201 -23.32 0.52 3.74
N GLU A 202 -24.10 -0.51 4.06
CA GLU A 202 -25.51 -0.39 4.45
C GLU A 202 -25.69 0.26 5.85
N GLU A 203 -24.65 0.25 6.68
CA GLU A 203 -24.69 0.72 8.09
C GLU A 203 -23.95 2.04 8.29
N GLU A 204 -22.90 2.31 7.52
CA GLU A 204 -21.98 3.42 7.73
C GLU A 204 -21.72 4.18 6.42
N ASP A 205 -21.56 5.50 6.51
CA ASP A 205 -21.14 6.37 5.40
C ASP A 205 -20.19 7.44 5.94
N ASN A 206 -18.90 7.22 5.77
CA ASN A 206 -17.83 8.06 6.33
C ASN A 206 -17.00 8.68 5.21
N ILE A 207 -16.66 9.97 5.36
CA ILE A 207 -15.76 10.69 4.46
C ILE A 207 -14.54 11.15 5.26
N PHE A 208 -13.34 10.77 4.81
CA PHE A 208 -12.09 11.24 5.38
C PHE A 208 -11.42 12.22 4.42
N LEU A 209 -11.09 13.41 4.94
CA LEU A 209 -10.21 14.37 4.26
C LEU A 209 -8.78 13.82 4.28
N LEU A 210 -8.18 13.66 3.11
CA LEU A 210 -6.83 13.12 2.95
C LEU A 210 -5.81 14.22 2.77
N LYS A 211 -4.71 14.13 3.52
CA LYS A 211 -3.52 14.97 3.41
C LYS A 211 -2.28 14.13 3.16
N ASN A 212 -1.18 14.82 2.88
CA ASN A 212 0.12 14.16 2.69
C ASN A 212 0.56 13.40 3.97
N ASN A 213 1.10 12.19 3.81
CA ASN A 213 1.54 11.31 4.90
C ASN A 213 0.41 10.92 5.87
N GLU A 214 -0.74 10.58 5.33
CA GLU A 214 -1.84 10.02 6.11
C GLU A 214 -2.17 8.61 5.64
N LEU A 215 -2.79 7.83 6.52
CA LEU A 215 -3.15 6.44 6.27
C LEU A 215 -4.61 6.21 6.67
N VAL A 216 -5.32 5.39 5.90
CA VAL A 216 -6.69 4.96 6.20
C VAL A 216 -6.75 3.44 6.17
N THR A 217 -7.38 2.84 7.18
CA THR A 217 -7.70 1.42 7.22
C THR A 217 -9.09 1.16 6.65
N ILE A 218 -9.22 0.09 5.88
CA ILE A 218 -10.46 -0.29 5.18
C ILE A 218 -10.77 -1.75 5.55
N PRO A 219 -11.38 -2.00 6.72
CA PRO A 219 -11.73 -3.34 7.15
C PRO A 219 -12.94 -3.90 6.39
N LYS A 220 -13.82 -3.02 5.88
CA LYS A 220 -15.03 -3.33 5.09
C LYS A 220 -15.52 -2.10 4.32
N GLY A 221 -16.44 -2.31 3.38
CA GLY A 221 -17.19 -1.27 2.67
C GLY A 221 -16.57 -0.83 1.35
N TYR A 222 -17.39 -0.12 0.58
CA TYR A 222 -16.98 0.53 -0.68
C TYR A 222 -16.13 1.76 -0.38
N HIS A 223 -15.05 1.98 -1.15
CA HIS A 223 -14.01 2.94 -0.75
C HIS A 223 -13.43 3.77 -1.91
N PRO A 224 -14.26 4.52 -2.68
CA PRO A 224 -13.75 5.39 -3.74
C PRO A 224 -12.92 6.56 -3.18
N VAL A 225 -11.90 6.95 -3.95
CA VAL A 225 -10.97 8.04 -3.63
C VAL A 225 -11.07 9.13 -4.69
N ALA A 226 -11.04 10.40 -4.28
CA ALA A 226 -10.96 11.54 -5.18
C ALA A 226 -9.84 12.49 -4.77
N VAL A 227 -9.26 13.19 -5.74
CA VAL A 227 -8.26 14.23 -5.51
C VAL A 227 -8.72 15.57 -6.05
N ALA A 228 -8.31 16.64 -5.39
CA ALA A 228 -8.62 18.01 -5.83
C ALA A 228 -8.02 18.31 -7.23
N PRO A 229 -8.68 19.17 -8.04
CA PRO A 229 -8.14 19.62 -9.32
C PRO A 229 -6.73 20.20 -9.19
N LYS A 230 -5.86 19.97 -10.19
CA LYS A 230 -4.44 20.35 -10.22
C LYS A 230 -3.54 19.68 -9.15
N HIS A 231 -4.05 18.72 -8.39
CA HIS A 231 -3.30 17.95 -7.42
C HIS A 231 -3.27 16.47 -7.83
N GLN A 232 -2.13 15.82 -7.66
CA GLN A 232 -2.04 14.37 -7.78
C GLN A 232 -2.11 13.73 -6.40
N ILE A 233 -2.74 12.57 -6.31
CA ILE A 233 -2.68 11.72 -5.13
C ILE A 233 -2.05 10.38 -5.50
N TYR A 234 -1.11 9.98 -4.70
CA TYR A 234 -0.52 8.65 -4.66
C TYR A 234 -1.03 7.92 -3.42
N TYR A 235 -1.28 6.64 -3.54
CA TYR A 235 -1.40 5.79 -2.38
C TYR A 235 -0.77 4.41 -2.59
N LEU A 236 -0.03 3.97 -1.57
CA LEU A 236 0.38 2.59 -1.40
C LEU A 236 -0.83 1.85 -0.82
N TRP A 237 -1.33 0.86 -1.55
CA TRP A 237 -2.41 0.00 -1.08
C TRP A 237 -1.86 -1.37 -0.73
N ALA A 238 -2.32 -1.92 0.38
CA ALA A 238 -1.97 -3.26 0.82
C ALA A 238 -3.21 -4.00 1.27
N LEU A 239 -3.38 -5.22 0.77
CA LEU A 239 -4.47 -6.12 1.10
C LEU A 239 -3.93 -7.40 1.72
N ALA A 240 -4.69 -7.98 2.64
CA ALA A 240 -4.42 -9.32 3.15
C ALA A 240 -5.71 -10.10 3.40
N GLY A 241 -5.67 -11.41 3.17
CA GLY A 241 -6.80 -12.31 3.40
C GLY A 241 -6.37 -13.75 3.60
N ASN A 242 -7.32 -14.59 4.01
CA ASN A 242 -7.09 -16.03 4.11
C ASN A 242 -6.97 -16.69 2.74
N VAL A 243 -7.67 -16.14 1.75
CA VAL A 243 -7.52 -16.47 0.34
C VAL A 243 -6.89 -15.27 -0.34
N ARG A 244 -5.69 -15.44 -0.91
CA ARG A 244 -4.94 -14.38 -1.56
C ARG A 244 -5.38 -14.24 -3.02
N LYS A 245 -6.55 -13.63 -3.22
CA LYS A 245 -7.15 -13.36 -4.54
C LYS A 245 -7.88 -12.03 -4.51
N LEU A 246 -7.53 -11.13 -5.40
CA LEU A 246 -8.19 -9.84 -5.58
C LEU A 246 -9.44 -10.00 -6.46
N GLN A 247 -10.56 -10.24 -5.81
CA GLN A 247 -11.88 -10.39 -6.44
C GLN A 247 -12.86 -9.44 -5.74
N PRO A 248 -12.87 -8.15 -6.14
CA PRO A 248 -13.76 -7.16 -5.55
C PRO A 248 -15.18 -7.26 -6.11
N TYR A 249 -16.16 -6.92 -5.29
CA TYR A 249 -17.55 -6.74 -5.69
C TYR A 249 -17.82 -5.26 -5.98
N THR A 250 -18.22 -4.95 -7.20
CA THR A 250 -18.56 -3.59 -7.61
C THR A 250 -19.98 -3.27 -7.20
N HIS A 251 -20.21 -2.06 -6.67
CA HIS A 251 -21.54 -1.61 -6.26
C HIS A 251 -22.46 -1.49 -7.49
N PRO A 252 -23.62 -2.17 -7.49
CA PRO A 252 -24.49 -2.29 -8.68
C PRO A 252 -24.99 -0.93 -9.21
N ASP A 253 -25.30 0.03 -8.34
CA ASP A 253 -25.82 1.35 -8.72
C ASP A 253 -24.78 2.24 -9.44
N TYR A 254 -23.51 1.84 -9.44
CA TYR A 254 -22.42 2.58 -10.10
C TYR A 254 -21.90 1.86 -11.35
N ILE A 255 -22.59 0.82 -11.80
CA ILE A 255 -22.30 0.15 -13.08
C ILE A 255 -23.12 0.85 -14.16
N PHE A 256 -22.53 1.87 -14.80
CA PHE A 256 -23.18 2.56 -15.89
C PHE A 256 -23.07 1.73 -17.17
N LYS A 257 -24.20 1.43 -17.80
CA LYS A 257 -24.20 0.86 -19.16
C LYS A 257 -23.77 1.97 -20.12
N LYS A 258 -22.85 1.67 -21.02
CA LYS A 258 -22.58 2.57 -22.17
C LYS A 258 -23.86 2.64 -22.98
N GLU A 259 -24.39 3.86 -23.16
CA GLU A 259 -25.50 4.14 -24.07
C GLU A 259 -25.08 3.93 -25.53
#